data_ead99eaf398d164294141e26c373cf76
#
_entry.id   ead99eaf398d164294141e26c373cf76
#
_cell.length_a   1.000
_cell.length_b   1.000
_cell.length_c   1.000
_cell.angle_alpha   90.00
_cell.angle_beta   90.00
_cell.angle_gamma   90.00
#
_symmetry.space_group_name_H-M   'P 1'
#
loop_
_entity.id
_entity.type
_entity.pdbx_description
1 polymer ?
#
loop_
_entity_poly.entity_id
_entity_poly.type
_entity_poly.pdbx_seq_one_letter_code
_entity_poly.pdbx_strand_id
1 'polypeptide(L)'
;MTTLSFSKYHGLGNDFILVDNRTSREPLVTPAQAVALCDRNFGIGADGVIFVLPATADTDYTMRIYNSDGSEPEMCGNGIRCLAKFIADLEAKESQIIEGQTENQPRSLPHTYSIHTLAGTIRPELRPDGQVKVDMGEPGLLAQEIPTTLAPDNEKVIDKTLEVAGRSWQVSCVSMGNPHCITFVEDVEAVPLHEVGPKFENHEAFPARINTEFVEVVRPDYLKMKVWERGAGPTLACGTGTCALVVAAVLNQKCDRQVTVELPGGNLEIEWASSNRVYMTGPATLVFSGDVNVEAAGR
;
A
#
# COMPACT_ATOMS: atom_id res chain seq x y z
N MET A 1 -14.34 -24.14 20.13
CA MET A 1 -14.58 -23.32 18.92
C MET A 1 -14.06 -21.93 19.21
N THR A 2 -13.02 -21.51 18.51
CA THR A 2 -12.40 -20.19 18.73
C THR A 2 -13.11 -19.16 17.84
N THR A 3 -13.90 -18.28 18.46
CA THR A 3 -14.55 -17.16 17.76
C THR A 3 -13.58 -16.00 17.69
N LEU A 4 -13.40 -15.45 16.49
CA LEU A 4 -12.58 -14.28 16.21
C LEU A 4 -13.47 -13.13 15.78
N SER A 5 -13.44 -12.04 16.55
CA SER A 5 -14.08 -10.76 16.14
C SER A 5 -13.16 -10.02 15.18
N PHE A 6 -13.70 -9.47 14.11
CA PHE A 6 -12.93 -8.78 13.08
C PHE A 6 -13.69 -7.57 12.51
N SER A 7 -12.93 -6.71 11.85
CA SER A 7 -13.48 -5.66 10.98
C SER A 7 -12.79 -5.74 9.61
N LYS A 8 -13.58 -5.64 8.54
CA LYS A 8 -13.05 -5.62 7.18
C LYS A 8 -12.92 -4.19 6.70
N TYR A 9 -11.70 -3.81 6.30
CA TYR A 9 -11.39 -2.50 5.73
C TYR A 9 -10.77 -2.66 4.35
N HIS A 10 -10.81 -1.59 3.55
CA HIS A 10 -10.02 -1.49 2.33
C HIS A 10 -9.38 -0.10 2.17
N GLY A 11 -8.21 -0.08 1.52
CA GLY A 11 -7.58 1.10 0.97
C GLY A 11 -7.59 0.99 -0.55
N LEU A 12 -8.58 1.66 -1.20
CA LEU A 12 -8.72 1.66 -2.66
C LEU A 12 -8.91 0.25 -3.28
N GLY A 13 -9.72 -0.60 -2.64
CA GLY A 13 -10.02 -1.95 -3.12
C GLY A 13 -9.04 -3.03 -2.64
N ASN A 14 -7.85 -2.68 -2.16
CA ASN A 14 -6.98 -3.63 -1.46
C ASN A 14 -7.51 -3.83 -0.03
N ASP A 15 -8.05 -5.01 0.26
CA ASP A 15 -8.92 -5.26 1.41
C ASP A 15 -8.29 -6.19 2.46
N PHE A 16 -8.54 -5.88 3.73
CA PHE A 16 -7.92 -6.56 4.87
C PHE A 16 -8.95 -6.92 5.94
N ILE A 17 -8.73 -8.05 6.60
CA ILE A 17 -9.37 -8.46 7.85
C ILE A 17 -8.52 -7.88 8.98
N LEU A 18 -9.05 -6.94 9.76
CA LEU A 18 -8.36 -6.34 10.89
C LEU A 18 -8.85 -6.93 12.20
N VAL A 19 -7.90 -7.30 13.06
CA VAL A 19 -8.15 -7.99 14.32
C VAL A 19 -7.58 -7.17 15.47
N ASP A 20 -8.41 -6.86 16.47
CA ASP A 20 -7.95 -6.32 17.73
C ASP A 20 -7.23 -7.42 18.54
N ASN A 21 -5.92 -7.32 18.60
CA ASN A 21 -5.02 -8.26 19.22
C ASN A 21 -4.20 -7.61 20.38
N ARG A 22 -4.66 -6.44 20.86
CA ARG A 22 -3.94 -5.62 21.86
C ARG A 22 -3.75 -6.31 23.21
N THR A 23 -4.45 -7.40 23.47
CA THR A 23 -4.33 -8.20 24.70
C THR A 23 -3.31 -9.32 24.61
N SER A 24 -2.73 -9.61 23.44
CA SER A 24 -1.75 -10.66 23.20
C SER A 24 -0.60 -10.17 22.34
N ARG A 25 0.63 -10.63 22.62
CA ARG A 25 1.83 -10.31 21.85
C ARG A 25 1.99 -11.15 20.59
N GLU A 26 1.24 -12.25 20.48
CA GLU A 26 1.24 -13.13 19.32
C GLU A 26 -0.10 -13.02 18.59
N PRO A 27 -0.10 -13.07 17.25
CA PRO A 27 -1.32 -13.11 16.46
C PRO A 27 -2.29 -14.19 16.92
N LEU A 28 -3.58 -13.86 16.99
CA LEU A 28 -4.64 -14.79 17.42
C LEU A 28 -4.90 -15.92 16.41
N VAL A 29 -4.39 -15.82 15.19
CA VAL A 29 -4.48 -16.84 14.17
C VAL A 29 -3.11 -17.15 13.59
N THR A 30 -2.91 -18.38 13.15
CA THR A 30 -1.69 -18.82 12.45
C THR A 30 -1.72 -18.38 10.98
N PRO A 31 -0.56 -18.39 10.27
CA PRO A 31 -0.53 -18.12 8.83
C PRO A 31 -1.48 -19.01 8.01
N ALA A 32 -1.58 -20.31 8.35
CA ALA A 32 -2.49 -21.24 7.67
C ALA A 32 -3.98 -20.87 7.88
N GLN A 33 -4.34 -20.40 9.09
CA GLN A 33 -5.68 -19.91 9.36
C GLN A 33 -5.95 -18.57 8.65
N ALA A 34 -4.94 -17.70 8.51
CA ALA A 34 -5.08 -16.48 7.73
C ALA A 34 -5.36 -16.76 6.25
N VAL A 35 -4.70 -17.77 5.65
CA VAL A 35 -5.02 -18.25 4.29
C VAL A 35 -6.48 -18.67 4.18
N ALA A 36 -6.98 -19.46 5.13
CA ALA A 36 -8.38 -19.90 5.13
C ALA A 36 -9.37 -18.74 5.31
N LEU A 37 -9.07 -17.77 6.17
CA LEU A 37 -9.89 -16.58 6.37
C LEU A 37 -9.91 -15.66 5.12
N CYS A 38 -8.79 -15.60 4.40
CA CYS A 38 -8.66 -14.79 3.19
C CYS A 38 -9.32 -15.41 1.95
N ASP A 39 -9.70 -16.69 1.99
CA ASP A 39 -10.42 -17.32 0.88
C ASP A 39 -11.75 -16.60 0.62
N ARG A 40 -11.97 -16.15 -0.63
CA ARG A 40 -13.14 -15.34 -1.00
C ARG A 40 -14.42 -16.14 -1.16
N ASN A 41 -14.35 -17.48 -1.19
CA ASN A 41 -15.49 -18.38 -1.33
C ASN A 41 -15.82 -19.14 -0.03
N PHE A 42 -14.78 -19.54 0.74
CA PHE A 42 -14.92 -20.39 1.91
C PHE A 42 -14.53 -19.70 3.23
N GLY A 43 -13.99 -18.47 3.16
CA GLY A 43 -13.63 -17.62 4.27
C GLY A 43 -14.41 -16.30 4.29
N ILE A 44 -13.82 -15.28 4.90
CA ILE A 44 -14.30 -13.89 4.86
C ILE A 44 -13.97 -13.26 3.50
N GLY A 45 -12.83 -13.67 2.92
CA GLY A 45 -12.27 -13.13 1.70
C GLY A 45 -11.54 -11.80 1.92
N ALA A 46 -10.24 -11.78 1.69
CA ALA A 46 -9.41 -10.58 1.77
C ALA A 46 -8.04 -10.80 1.10
N ASP A 47 -7.28 -9.72 0.93
CA ASP A 47 -5.89 -9.78 0.48
C ASP A 47 -4.92 -10.10 1.63
N GLY A 48 -5.37 -9.94 2.88
CA GLY A 48 -4.58 -10.30 4.06
C GLY A 48 -5.33 -10.08 5.38
N VAL A 49 -4.70 -10.55 6.46
CA VAL A 49 -5.15 -10.36 7.84
C VAL A 49 -4.14 -9.48 8.57
N ILE A 50 -4.58 -8.39 9.18
CA ILE A 50 -3.75 -7.45 9.93
C ILE A 50 -4.15 -7.47 11.39
N PHE A 51 -3.15 -7.56 12.26
CA PHE A 51 -3.30 -7.58 13.71
C PHE A 51 -2.76 -6.27 14.31
N VAL A 52 -3.56 -5.62 15.16
CA VAL A 52 -3.07 -4.59 16.06
C VAL A 52 -2.66 -5.24 17.37
N LEU A 53 -1.34 -5.28 17.67
CA LEU A 53 -0.79 -5.85 18.88
C LEU A 53 -0.40 -4.75 19.87
N PRO A 54 -0.11 -5.10 21.14
CA PRO A 54 0.34 -4.12 22.12
C PRO A 54 1.64 -3.44 21.70
N ALA A 55 1.88 -2.29 22.30
CA ALA A 55 3.10 -1.51 22.13
C ALA A 55 4.38 -2.33 22.37
N THR A 56 5.41 -2.03 21.60
CA THR A 56 6.78 -2.47 21.84
C THR A 56 7.68 -1.25 21.94
N ALA A 57 8.52 -1.18 22.99
CA ALA A 57 9.43 -0.06 23.27
C ALA A 57 8.71 1.31 23.20
N ASP A 58 9.12 2.19 22.29
CA ASP A 58 8.66 3.58 22.18
C ASP A 58 7.54 3.77 21.14
N THR A 59 6.70 2.75 20.91
CA THR A 59 5.58 2.81 19.96
C THR A 59 4.23 2.68 20.67
N ASP A 60 3.16 3.16 20.03
CA ASP A 60 1.79 3.02 20.57
C ASP A 60 1.24 1.61 20.35
N TYR A 61 1.55 1.02 19.19
CA TYR A 61 1.08 -0.29 18.77
C TYR A 61 2.12 -1.03 17.93
N THR A 62 1.89 -2.33 17.71
CA THR A 62 2.65 -3.16 16.76
C THR A 62 1.71 -3.70 15.71
N MET A 63 2.10 -3.65 14.45
CA MET A 63 1.43 -4.26 13.31
C MET A 63 2.09 -5.59 12.96
N ARG A 64 1.28 -6.64 12.82
CA ARG A 64 1.64 -7.87 12.11
C ARG A 64 0.64 -8.06 10.98
N ILE A 65 1.10 -8.62 9.87
CA ILE A 65 0.25 -8.86 8.70
C ILE A 65 0.59 -10.21 8.09
N TYR A 66 -0.44 -10.99 7.73
CA TYR A 66 -0.32 -12.18 6.90
C TYR A 66 -1.07 -11.94 5.59
N ASN A 67 -0.38 -12.13 4.46
CA ASN A 67 -1.01 -12.11 3.14
C ASN A 67 -1.96 -13.29 2.96
N SER A 68 -2.76 -13.26 1.90
CA SER A 68 -3.68 -14.35 1.55
C SER A 68 -2.99 -15.69 1.20
N ASP A 69 -1.69 -15.68 0.95
CA ASP A 69 -0.86 -16.88 0.77
C ASP A 69 -0.17 -17.36 2.06
N GLY A 70 -0.37 -16.66 3.18
CA GLY A 70 0.23 -16.94 4.48
C GLY A 70 1.63 -16.36 4.68
N SER A 71 2.19 -15.68 3.69
CA SER A 71 3.46 -14.96 3.84
C SER A 71 3.30 -13.73 4.74
N GLU A 72 4.39 -13.31 5.38
CA GLU A 72 4.42 -12.14 6.24
C GLU A 72 5.30 -11.05 5.62
N PRO A 73 4.71 -10.02 5.00
CA PRO A 73 5.46 -8.89 4.47
C PRO A 73 5.91 -7.96 5.60
N GLU A 74 6.99 -7.23 5.38
CA GLU A 74 7.53 -6.29 6.36
C GLU A 74 6.59 -5.12 6.65
N MET A 75 5.85 -4.64 5.63
CA MET A 75 4.89 -3.54 5.70
C MET A 75 3.98 -3.54 4.47
N CYS A 76 2.79 -2.94 4.58
CA CYS A 76 1.89 -2.69 3.47
C CYS A 76 1.34 -1.27 3.58
N GLY A 77 1.59 -0.43 2.57
CA GLY A 77 1.15 0.98 2.57
C GLY A 77 -0.38 1.15 2.64
N ASN A 78 -1.15 0.28 1.97
CA ASN A 78 -2.61 0.28 2.08
C ASN A 78 -3.06 -0.26 3.44
N GLY A 79 -2.39 -1.32 3.92
CA GLY A 79 -2.68 -1.95 5.20
C GLY A 79 -2.44 -1.04 6.40
N ILE A 80 -1.35 -0.24 6.40
CA ILE A 80 -1.07 0.67 7.51
C ILE A 80 -2.09 1.80 7.61
N ARG A 81 -2.67 2.28 6.46
CA ARG A 81 -3.78 3.24 6.49
C ARG A 81 -5.02 2.62 7.11
N CYS A 82 -5.38 1.39 6.70
CA CYS A 82 -6.50 0.65 7.26
C CYS A 82 -6.32 0.42 8.77
N LEU A 83 -5.10 0.06 9.21
CA LEU A 83 -4.80 -0.17 10.62
C LEU A 83 -4.94 1.10 11.45
N ALA A 84 -4.41 2.24 10.98
CA ALA A 84 -4.53 3.52 11.70
C ALA A 84 -5.99 3.94 11.88
N LYS A 85 -6.81 3.78 10.82
CA LYS A 85 -8.25 4.06 10.90
C LYS A 85 -8.96 3.08 11.84
N PHE A 86 -8.63 1.79 11.80
CA PHE A 86 -9.19 0.77 12.69
C PHE A 86 -8.88 1.06 14.15
N ILE A 87 -7.63 1.43 14.48
CA ILE A 87 -7.23 1.82 15.84
C ILE A 87 -8.08 3.00 16.33
N ALA A 88 -8.22 4.05 15.50
CA ALA A 88 -9.04 5.20 15.85
C ALA A 88 -10.51 4.82 16.11
N ASP A 89 -11.06 3.91 15.32
CA ASP A 89 -12.44 3.43 15.49
C ASP A 89 -12.60 2.58 16.77
N LEU A 90 -11.58 1.78 17.14
CA LEU A 90 -11.57 1.04 18.41
C LEU A 90 -11.55 1.99 19.61
N GLU A 91 -10.63 2.95 19.61
CA GLU A 91 -10.48 3.92 20.70
C GLU A 91 -11.70 4.83 20.85
N ALA A 92 -12.36 5.19 19.74
CA ALA A 92 -13.61 5.94 19.79
C ALA A 92 -14.74 5.13 20.45
N LYS A 93 -14.85 3.84 20.15
CA LYS A 93 -15.83 2.95 20.80
C LYS A 93 -15.56 2.80 22.30
N GLU A 94 -14.31 2.63 22.70
CA GLU A 94 -13.91 2.52 24.11
C GLU A 94 -14.25 3.79 24.90
N SER A 95 -13.98 4.96 24.33
CA SER A 95 -14.30 6.25 24.96
C SER A 95 -15.81 6.42 25.18
N GLN A 96 -16.65 6.02 24.21
CA GLN A 96 -18.11 6.05 24.35
C GLN A 96 -18.61 5.14 25.48
N ILE A 97 -18.01 3.98 25.69
CA ILE A 97 -18.38 3.04 26.76
C ILE A 97 -18.03 3.60 28.15
N ILE A 98 -16.85 4.23 28.27
CA ILE A 98 -16.35 4.74 29.56
C ILE A 98 -17.12 5.99 30.01
N GLU A 99 -17.44 6.90 29.10
CA GLU A 99 -18.07 8.20 29.45
C GLU A 99 -19.59 8.15 29.50
N GLY A 100 -20.23 7.06 29.07
CA GLY A 100 -21.70 6.94 29.02
C GLY A 100 -22.38 8.00 28.14
N GLN A 101 -21.61 8.64 27.26
CA GLN A 101 -22.06 9.70 26.37
C GLN A 101 -22.41 9.13 24.98
N THR A 102 -23.58 9.52 24.49
CA THR A 102 -24.12 9.12 23.18
C THR A 102 -23.63 10.01 22.03
N GLU A 103 -22.79 11.00 22.29
CA GLU A 103 -22.28 11.91 21.26
C GLU A 103 -20.78 11.70 21.03
N ASN A 104 -20.44 11.45 19.77
CA ASN A 104 -19.07 11.41 19.26
C ASN A 104 -18.35 12.75 19.57
N GLN A 105 -17.55 12.81 20.64
CA GLN A 105 -16.50 13.82 20.67
C GLN A 105 -15.36 13.29 19.81
N PRO A 106 -15.11 13.88 18.63
CA PRO A 106 -13.97 13.48 17.81
C PRO A 106 -12.70 13.77 18.61
N ARG A 107 -11.76 12.80 18.66
CA ARG A 107 -10.38 13.10 19.08
C ARG A 107 -9.90 14.35 18.36
N SER A 108 -9.03 15.12 19.03
CA SER A 108 -8.36 16.25 18.38
C SER A 108 -7.58 15.71 17.17
N LEU A 109 -8.06 15.99 15.99
CA LEU A 109 -7.36 15.67 14.73
C LEU A 109 -6.53 16.90 14.29
N PRO A 110 -5.38 16.71 13.66
CA PRO A 110 -4.81 15.43 13.24
C PRO A 110 -4.23 14.61 14.41
N HIS A 111 -4.26 13.28 14.31
CA HIS A 111 -3.68 12.37 15.29
C HIS A 111 -2.68 11.41 14.61
N THR A 112 -1.48 11.32 15.15
CA THR A 112 -0.41 10.46 14.62
C THR A 112 -0.20 9.28 15.56
N TYR A 113 -0.26 8.08 15.03
CA TYR A 113 0.14 6.85 15.72
C TYR A 113 1.60 6.53 15.43
N SER A 114 2.30 5.99 16.42
CA SER A 114 3.63 5.38 16.25
C SER A 114 3.45 3.85 16.24
N ILE A 115 3.61 3.22 15.09
CA ILE A 115 3.33 1.79 14.90
C ILE A 115 4.62 1.06 14.54
N HIS A 116 5.00 0.08 15.36
CA HIS A 116 6.11 -0.82 15.05
C HIS A 116 5.70 -1.80 13.96
N THR A 117 6.55 -1.99 12.95
CA THR A 117 6.41 -2.98 11.88
C THR A 117 7.73 -3.70 11.64
N LEU A 118 7.77 -4.77 10.85
CA LEU A 118 9.02 -5.43 10.47
C LEU A 118 9.93 -4.51 9.63
N ALA A 119 9.37 -3.52 8.94
CA ALA A 119 10.12 -2.47 8.22
C ALA A 119 10.58 -1.30 9.13
N GLY A 120 10.36 -1.40 10.45
CA GLY A 120 10.63 -0.31 11.40
C GLY A 120 9.38 0.43 11.84
N THR A 121 9.57 1.59 12.46
CA THR A 121 8.45 2.39 12.99
C THR A 121 7.84 3.27 11.90
N ILE A 122 6.57 3.08 11.64
CA ILE A 122 5.76 3.90 10.72
C ILE A 122 4.87 4.83 11.53
N ARG A 123 4.67 6.06 11.02
CA ARG A 123 3.86 7.09 11.68
C ARG A 123 2.72 7.57 10.79
N PRO A 124 1.62 6.79 10.71
CA PRO A 124 0.42 7.24 10.00
C PRO A 124 -0.26 8.37 10.77
N GLU A 125 -0.64 9.43 10.05
CA GLU A 125 -1.38 10.58 10.56
C GLU A 125 -2.83 10.51 10.07
N LEU A 126 -3.78 10.38 11.00
CA LEU A 126 -5.20 10.48 10.71
C LEU A 126 -5.60 11.96 10.61
N ARG A 127 -6.09 12.38 9.46
CA ARG A 127 -6.45 13.76 9.13
C ARG A 127 -7.92 14.07 9.46
N PRO A 128 -8.28 15.36 9.60
CA PRO A 128 -9.67 15.77 9.88
C PRO A 128 -10.68 15.33 8.81
N ASP A 129 -10.26 15.17 7.57
CA ASP A 129 -11.07 14.67 6.44
C ASP A 129 -11.26 13.15 6.42
N GLY A 130 -10.68 12.44 7.41
CA GLY A 130 -10.75 10.99 7.53
C GLY A 130 -9.72 10.23 6.68
N GLN A 131 -8.92 10.94 5.90
CA GLN A 131 -7.80 10.33 5.17
C GLN A 131 -6.61 10.05 6.10
N VAL A 132 -5.73 9.16 5.67
CA VAL A 132 -4.52 8.80 6.41
C VAL A 132 -3.30 9.17 5.58
N LYS A 133 -2.45 10.05 6.13
CA LYS A 133 -1.14 10.42 5.56
C LYS A 133 -0.07 9.48 6.13
N VAL A 134 0.75 8.91 5.26
CA VAL A 134 1.83 7.99 5.62
C VAL A 134 3.14 8.50 5.04
N ASP A 135 4.19 8.52 5.85
CA ASP A 135 5.56 8.75 5.41
C ASP A 135 6.11 7.44 4.80
N MET A 136 6.29 7.43 3.50
CA MET A 136 6.74 6.27 2.73
C MET A 136 8.28 6.17 2.62
N GLY A 137 9.02 7.10 3.24
CA GLY A 137 10.47 7.12 3.20
C GLY A 137 11.05 7.91 2.03
N GLU A 138 12.34 7.73 1.80
CA GLU A 138 13.06 8.34 0.69
C GLU A 138 13.11 7.39 -0.50
N PRO A 139 13.02 7.89 -1.75
CA PRO A 139 13.12 7.06 -2.92
C PRO A 139 14.59 6.67 -3.19
N GLY A 140 14.84 5.40 -3.50
CA GLY A 140 16.09 4.94 -4.11
C GLY A 140 16.09 5.25 -5.60
N LEU A 141 17.13 5.94 -6.08
CA LEU A 141 17.18 6.46 -7.46
C LEU A 141 18.30 5.82 -8.30
N LEU A 142 19.24 5.14 -7.68
CA LEU A 142 20.37 4.55 -8.38
C LEU A 142 20.03 3.16 -8.92
N ALA A 143 20.60 2.79 -10.05
CA ALA A 143 20.33 1.51 -10.71
C ALA A 143 20.54 0.31 -9.79
N GLN A 144 21.58 0.34 -8.92
CA GLN A 144 21.84 -0.71 -7.92
C GLN A 144 20.73 -0.82 -6.85
N GLU A 145 20.03 0.27 -6.51
CA GLU A 145 18.94 0.30 -5.52
C GLU A 145 17.63 -0.25 -6.09
N ILE A 146 17.55 -0.38 -7.43
CA ILE A 146 16.36 -0.81 -8.19
C ILE A 146 16.55 -2.21 -8.78
N PRO A 147 17.64 -2.89 -8.60
CA PRO A 147 18.36 -3.87 -9.40
C PRO A 147 17.97 -3.88 -10.89
N THR A 148 18.65 -3.01 -11.68
CA THR A 148 18.44 -2.92 -13.14
C THR A 148 19.75 -2.71 -13.89
N THR A 149 19.81 -3.20 -15.15
CA THR A 149 20.97 -3.05 -16.04
C THR A 149 20.82 -1.89 -17.04
N LEU A 150 19.77 -1.06 -16.90
CA LEU A 150 19.49 0.07 -17.84
C LEU A 150 20.45 1.25 -17.68
N ALA A 151 21.21 1.29 -16.59
CA ALA A 151 22.27 2.27 -16.35
C ALA A 151 23.37 1.65 -15.47
N PRO A 152 24.57 2.25 -15.40
CA PRO A 152 25.59 1.90 -14.40
C PRO A 152 25.03 1.99 -12.98
N ASP A 153 25.55 1.16 -12.06
CA ASP A 153 25.08 1.02 -10.67
C ASP A 153 24.87 2.34 -9.93
N ASN A 154 25.74 3.31 -10.14
CA ASN A 154 25.76 4.62 -9.49
C ASN A 154 25.04 5.73 -10.28
N GLU A 155 24.30 5.39 -11.31
CA GLU A 155 23.53 6.32 -12.12
C GLU A 155 22.02 6.13 -11.94
N LYS A 156 21.26 7.21 -12.23
CA LYS A 156 19.80 7.16 -12.26
C LYS A 156 19.31 6.62 -13.59
N VAL A 157 18.20 5.90 -13.54
CA VAL A 157 17.49 5.43 -14.74
C VAL A 157 16.36 6.41 -15.02
N ILE A 158 16.62 7.42 -15.86
CA ILE A 158 15.64 8.42 -16.24
C ILE A 158 15.56 8.48 -17.77
N ASP A 159 14.34 8.36 -18.29
CA ASP A 159 14.03 8.46 -19.74
C ASP A 159 14.92 7.57 -20.62
N LYS A 160 15.11 6.29 -20.19
CA LYS A 160 15.89 5.31 -20.93
C LYS A 160 15.00 4.52 -21.88
N THR A 161 15.52 4.16 -23.05
CA THR A 161 14.80 3.32 -24.01
C THR A 161 14.85 1.85 -23.58
N LEU A 162 13.70 1.19 -23.57
CA LEU A 162 13.53 -0.23 -23.30
C LEU A 162 12.66 -0.86 -24.39
N GLU A 163 13.14 -1.96 -24.97
CA GLU A 163 12.41 -2.69 -26.02
C GLU A 163 11.54 -3.78 -25.37
N VAL A 164 10.22 -3.59 -25.35
CA VAL A 164 9.28 -4.57 -24.79
C VAL A 164 8.18 -4.88 -25.79
N ALA A 165 7.94 -6.16 -26.06
CA ALA A 165 6.89 -6.64 -26.99
C ALA A 165 7.04 -6.09 -28.42
N GLY A 166 8.30 -5.87 -28.88
CA GLY A 166 8.58 -5.34 -30.21
C GLY A 166 8.28 -3.86 -30.38
N ARG A 167 8.17 -3.12 -29.27
CA ARG A 167 7.93 -1.68 -29.21
C ARG A 167 8.95 -1.03 -28.28
N SER A 168 9.45 0.15 -28.65
CA SER A 168 10.30 0.99 -27.80
C SER A 168 9.47 1.77 -26.81
N TRP A 169 9.87 1.72 -25.54
CA TRP A 169 9.28 2.47 -24.42
C TRP A 169 10.32 3.36 -23.77
N GLN A 170 9.95 4.57 -23.40
CA GLN A 170 10.77 5.42 -22.55
C GLN A 170 10.44 5.14 -21.09
N VAL A 171 11.43 4.73 -20.32
CA VAL A 171 11.22 4.29 -18.92
C VAL A 171 12.11 5.04 -17.94
N SER A 172 11.57 5.23 -16.75
CA SER A 172 12.33 5.70 -15.59
C SER A 172 12.11 4.74 -14.44
N CYS A 173 13.15 4.47 -13.64
CA CYS A 173 13.06 3.50 -12.56
C CYS A 173 13.29 4.17 -11.21
N VAL A 174 12.50 3.76 -10.20
CA VAL A 174 12.55 4.25 -8.80
C VAL A 174 12.31 3.07 -7.86
N SER A 175 12.99 3.07 -6.71
CA SER A 175 12.73 2.15 -5.61
C SER A 175 12.01 2.87 -4.47
N MET A 176 10.94 2.28 -3.96
CA MET A 176 10.29 2.65 -2.69
C MET A 176 10.44 1.52 -1.66
N GLY A 177 11.63 0.85 -1.64
CA GLY A 177 11.88 -0.40 -0.93
C GLY A 177 11.62 -1.62 -1.79
N ASN A 178 10.85 -1.47 -2.86
CA ASN A 178 10.63 -2.42 -3.95
C ASN A 178 10.80 -1.71 -5.31
N PRO A 179 11.17 -2.44 -6.39
CA PRO A 179 11.53 -1.84 -7.66
C PRO A 179 10.30 -1.49 -8.52
N HIS A 180 10.33 -0.31 -9.14
CA HIS A 180 9.29 0.21 -10.04
C HIS A 180 9.89 0.72 -11.34
N CYS A 181 9.23 0.40 -12.46
CA CYS A 181 9.52 0.88 -13.81
C CYS A 181 8.34 1.71 -14.30
N ILE A 182 8.55 2.99 -14.51
CA ILE A 182 7.51 3.96 -14.88
C ILE A 182 7.65 4.29 -16.35
N THR A 183 6.56 4.20 -17.12
CA THR A 183 6.47 4.62 -18.50
C THR A 183 5.30 5.57 -18.72
N PHE A 184 5.54 6.69 -19.42
CA PHE A 184 4.51 7.67 -19.71
C PHE A 184 3.85 7.36 -21.05
N VAL A 185 2.52 7.39 -21.05
CA VAL A 185 1.67 7.07 -22.22
C VAL A 185 0.68 8.21 -22.48
N GLU A 186 0.15 8.30 -23.69
CA GLU A 186 -0.86 9.30 -24.07
C GLU A 186 -2.23 8.98 -23.48
N ASP A 187 -2.58 7.69 -23.44
CA ASP A 187 -3.87 7.18 -22.92
C ASP A 187 -3.59 5.89 -22.15
N VAL A 188 -3.80 5.93 -20.84
CA VAL A 188 -3.58 4.78 -19.96
C VAL A 188 -4.61 3.67 -20.19
N GLU A 189 -5.81 4.01 -20.69
CA GLU A 189 -6.86 3.04 -20.98
C GLU A 189 -6.53 2.20 -22.23
N ALA A 190 -5.78 2.76 -23.18
CA ALA A 190 -5.36 2.07 -24.40
C ALA A 190 -4.21 1.08 -24.18
N VAL A 191 -3.61 1.03 -22.99
CA VAL A 191 -2.48 0.11 -22.70
C VAL A 191 -3.00 -1.34 -22.63
N PRO A 192 -2.47 -2.27 -23.46
CA PRO A 192 -2.82 -3.69 -23.40
C PRO A 192 -2.09 -4.38 -22.23
N LEU A 193 -2.48 -4.04 -20.99
CA LEU A 193 -1.77 -4.35 -19.76
C LEU A 193 -1.46 -5.84 -19.58
N HIS A 194 -2.41 -6.74 -19.93
CA HIS A 194 -2.23 -8.19 -19.85
C HIS A 194 -1.23 -8.74 -20.88
N GLU A 195 -0.98 -7.99 -21.96
CA GLU A 195 -0.01 -8.39 -22.99
C GLU A 195 1.39 -7.90 -22.65
N VAL A 196 1.55 -6.64 -22.24
CA VAL A 196 2.85 -6.00 -22.03
C VAL A 196 3.36 -6.17 -20.61
N GLY A 197 2.49 -6.19 -19.60
CA GLY A 197 2.85 -6.26 -18.18
C GLY A 197 3.76 -7.44 -17.82
N PRO A 198 3.42 -8.70 -18.18
CA PRO A 198 4.29 -9.84 -17.93
C PRO A 198 5.67 -9.74 -18.60
N LYS A 199 5.75 -9.06 -19.75
CA LYS A 199 7.00 -8.89 -20.50
C LYS A 199 7.88 -7.82 -19.88
N PHE A 200 7.31 -6.77 -19.28
CA PHE A 200 8.04 -5.82 -18.43
C PHE A 200 8.53 -6.50 -17.16
N GLU A 201 7.64 -7.15 -16.42
CA GLU A 201 7.97 -7.82 -15.15
C GLU A 201 9.18 -8.74 -15.28
N ASN A 202 9.25 -9.53 -16.37
CA ASN A 202 10.26 -10.56 -16.59
C ASN A 202 11.33 -10.14 -17.59
N HIS A 203 11.46 -8.85 -17.90
CA HIS A 203 12.46 -8.36 -18.85
C HIS A 203 13.88 -8.55 -18.31
N GLU A 204 14.83 -8.91 -19.17
CA GLU A 204 16.24 -9.19 -18.81
C GLU A 204 16.95 -8.01 -18.13
N ALA A 205 16.52 -6.78 -18.42
CA ALA A 205 17.02 -5.58 -17.76
C ALA A 205 16.68 -5.52 -16.25
N PHE A 206 15.79 -6.39 -15.76
CA PHE A 206 15.32 -6.43 -14.37
C PHE A 206 15.52 -7.80 -13.73
N PRO A 207 16.75 -8.13 -13.30
CA PRO A 207 17.09 -9.48 -12.79
C PRO A 207 16.31 -9.90 -11.54
N ALA A 208 15.78 -8.93 -10.75
CA ALA A 208 14.91 -9.18 -9.60
C ALA A 208 13.42 -9.06 -9.94
N ARG A 209 13.05 -9.00 -11.23
CA ARG A 209 11.74 -8.61 -11.74
C ARG A 209 11.33 -7.21 -11.28
N ILE A 210 10.25 -6.64 -11.80
CA ILE A 210 9.86 -5.27 -11.52
C ILE A 210 8.34 -5.09 -11.52
N ASN A 211 7.83 -4.13 -10.73
CA ASN A 211 6.50 -3.56 -10.91
C ASN A 211 6.55 -2.54 -12.04
N THR A 212 5.50 -2.42 -12.84
CA THR A 212 5.47 -1.47 -13.96
C THR A 212 4.22 -0.61 -13.91
N GLU A 213 4.43 0.70 -13.89
CA GLU A 213 3.40 1.73 -13.86
C GLU A 213 3.29 2.40 -15.24
N PHE A 214 2.11 2.34 -15.84
CA PHE A 214 1.73 3.07 -17.05
C PHE A 214 1.02 4.34 -16.63
N VAL A 215 1.53 5.50 -17.04
CA VAL A 215 1.13 6.80 -16.50
C VAL A 215 0.69 7.75 -17.59
N GLU A 216 -0.53 8.28 -17.50
CA GLU A 216 -1.04 9.38 -18.31
C GLU A 216 -0.92 10.68 -17.51
N VAL A 217 -0.28 11.69 -18.10
CA VAL A 217 -0.18 13.03 -17.51
C VAL A 217 -1.35 13.86 -18.01
N VAL A 218 -2.39 13.98 -17.18
CA VAL A 218 -3.57 14.79 -17.53
C VAL A 218 -3.32 16.27 -17.30
N ARG A 219 -2.70 16.60 -16.17
CA ARG A 219 -2.26 17.96 -15.77
C ARG A 219 -1.03 17.81 -14.84
N PRO A 220 -0.26 18.88 -14.62
CA PRO A 220 0.90 18.83 -13.72
C PRO A 220 0.56 18.41 -12.28
N ASP A 221 -0.67 18.63 -11.83
CA ASP A 221 -1.20 18.28 -10.50
C ASP A 221 -2.08 17.02 -10.50
N TYR A 222 -2.27 16.34 -11.66
CA TYR A 222 -3.18 15.21 -11.78
C TYR A 222 -2.71 14.19 -12.81
N LEU A 223 -2.42 12.97 -12.35
CA LEU A 223 -1.98 11.86 -13.17
C LEU A 223 -2.99 10.69 -13.09
N LYS A 224 -3.00 9.84 -14.12
CA LYS A 224 -3.72 8.56 -14.09
C LYS A 224 -2.72 7.42 -14.20
N MET A 225 -3.01 6.30 -13.54
CA MET A 225 -2.11 5.15 -13.49
C MET A 225 -2.84 3.83 -13.65
N LYS A 226 -2.23 2.92 -14.41
CA LYS A 226 -2.45 1.47 -14.31
C LYS A 226 -1.14 0.78 -13.96
N VAL A 227 -1.21 -0.30 -13.18
CA VAL A 227 -0.04 -1.02 -12.71
C VAL A 227 -0.11 -2.51 -13.06
N TRP A 228 1.04 -3.06 -13.37
CA TRP A 228 1.30 -4.50 -13.33
C TRP A 228 2.26 -4.76 -12.18
N GLU A 229 1.78 -5.36 -11.11
CA GLU A 229 2.59 -5.66 -9.93
C GLU A 229 3.35 -6.97 -10.09
N ARG A 230 4.60 -6.96 -9.64
CA ARG A 230 5.51 -8.11 -9.63
C ARG A 230 4.90 -9.27 -8.83
N GLY A 231 4.59 -10.37 -9.51
CA GLY A 231 4.02 -11.58 -8.92
C GLY A 231 2.51 -11.54 -8.66
N ALA A 232 1.86 -10.38 -8.83
CA ALA A 232 0.41 -10.23 -8.59
C ALA A 232 -0.38 -9.86 -9.86
N GLY A 233 0.29 -9.30 -10.88
CA GLY A 233 -0.38 -8.85 -12.09
C GLY A 233 -1.10 -7.51 -11.92
N PRO A 234 -2.22 -7.26 -12.64
CA PRO A 234 -2.95 -6.00 -12.53
C PRO A 234 -3.69 -5.92 -11.20
N THR A 235 -3.52 -4.80 -10.50
CA THR A 235 -4.19 -4.52 -9.22
C THR A 235 -4.94 -3.19 -9.27
N LEU A 236 -5.84 -2.97 -8.31
CA LEU A 236 -6.64 -1.75 -8.22
C LEU A 236 -5.85 -0.57 -7.61
N ALA A 237 -4.83 -0.85 -6.79
CA ALA A 237 -4.04 0.17 -6.12
C ALA A 237 -2.68 -0.40 -5.66
N CYS A 238 -1.60 0.29 -6.06
CA CYS A 238 -0.23 0.04 -5.60
C CYS A 238 0.32 1.32 -4.95
N GLY A 239 0.42 1.35 -3.61
CA GLY A 239 0.86 2.55 -2.88
C GLY A 239 2.30 2.93 -3.18
N THR A 240 3.25 1.98 -3.16
CA THR A 240 4.66 2.20 -3.50
C THR A 240 4.84 2.60 -4.96
N GLY A 241 4.10 1.96 -5.87
CA GLY A 241 4.10 2.30 -7.30
C GLY A 241 3.60 3.72 -7.54
N THR A 242 2.55 4.15 -6.82
CA THR A 242 2.04 5.53 -6.90
C THR A 242 3.08 6.55 -6.40
N CYS A 243 3.81 6.23 -5.34
CA CYS A 243 4.92 7.07 -4.86
C CYS A 243 6.06 7.13 -5.89
N ALA A 244 6.48 5.98 -6.41
CA ALA A 244 7.55 5.86 -7.39
C ALA A 244 7.25 6.63 -8.68
N LEU A 245 6.00 6.54 -9.17
CA LEU A 245 5.62 7.25 -10.40
C LEU A 245 5.66 8.77 -10.25
N VAL A 246 5.25 9.33 -9.09
CA VAL A 246 5.32 10.79 -8.87
C VAL A 246 6.78 11.25 -8.81
N VAL A 247 7.65 10.49 -8.13
CA VAL A 247 9.09 10.78 -8.12
C VAL A 247 9.66 10.76 -9.56
N ALA A 248 9.34 9.72 -10.35
CA ALA A 248 9.76 9.62 -11.74
C ALA A 248 9.20 10.76 -12.60
N ALA A 249 7.93 11.14 -12.41
CA ALA A 249 7.29 12.23 -13.15
C ALA A 249 7.93 13.58 -12.85
N VAL A 250 8.25 13.88 -11.59
CA VAL A 250 8.99 15.08 -11.19
C VAL A 250 10.39 15.11 -11.81
N LEU A 251 11.12 13.99 -11.78
CA LEU A 251 12.46 13.88 -12.38
C LEU A 251 12.43 14.10 -13.90
N ASN A 252 11.34 13.71 -14.55
CA ASN A 252 11.09 13.94 -15.99
C ASN A 252 10.42 15.31 -16.27
N GLN A 253 10.23 16.16 -15.26
CA GLN A 253 9.59 17.48 -15.37
C GLN A 253 8.16 17.43 -15.95
N LYS A 254 7.41 16.40 -15.64
CA LYS A 254 6.05 16.15 -16.15
C LYS A 254 4.95 16.52 -15.16
N CYS A 255 5.28 16.66 -13.87
CA CYS A 255 4.30 17.06 -12.85
C CYS A 255 4.94 17.86 -11.71
N ASP A 256 4.07 18.41 -10.85
CA ASP A 256 4.43 19.07 -9.60
C ASP A 256 4.88 18.07 -8.55
N ARG A 257 5.45 18.56 -7.42
CA ARG A 257 5.85 17.71 -6.31
C ARG A 257 4.70 17.24 -5.42
N GLN A 258 3.51 17.82 -5.56
CA GLN A 258 2.27 17.43 -4.90
C GLN A 258 1.23 17.16 -5.98
N VAL A 259 0.77 15.91 -6.05
CA VAL A 259 -0.01 15.40 -7.17
C VAL A 259 -1.11 14.47 -6.68
N THR A 260 -2.29 14.61 -7.26
CA THR A 260 -3.34 13.58 -7.16
C THR A 260 -3.12 12.55 -8.26
N VAL A 261 -3.08 11.28 -7.88
CA VAL A 261 -2.99 10.15 -8.81
C VAL A 261 -4.29 9.35 -8.77
N GLU A 262 -4.95 9.25 -9.91
CA GLU A 262 -6.11 8.39 -10.12
C GLU A 262 -5.65 6.98 -10.47
N LEU A 263 -6.10 6.02 -9.67
CA LEU A 263 -5.93 4.59 -9.87
C LEU A 263 -7.30 3.94 -10.13
N PRO A 264 -7.37 2.72 -10.65
CA PRO A 264 -8.64 2.00 -10.81
C PRO A 264 -9.46 1.90 -9.51
N GLY A 265 -8.81 1.85 -8.35
CA GLY A 265 -9.46 1.79 -7.02
C GLY A 265 -9.85 3.15 -6.44
N GLY A 266 -9.40 4.28 -7.01
CA GLY A 266 -9.64 5.64 -6.55
C GLY A 266 -8.36 6.47 -6.43
N ASN A 267 -8.43 7.63 -5.76
CA ASN A 267 -7.37 8.63 -5.75
C ASN A 267 -6.43 8.49 -4.54
N LEU A 268 -5.14 8.74 -4.78
CA LEU A 268 -4.12 9.00 -3.77
C LEU A 268 -3.51 10.39 -3.99
N GLU A 269 -3.24 11.11 -2.91
CA GLU A 269 -2.42 12.31 -2.95
C GLU A 269 -0.98 11.94 -2.59
N ILE A 270 -0.03 12.29 -3.45
CA ILE A 270 1.40 12.04 -3.23
C ILE A 270 2.14 13.37 -3.18
N GLU A 271 3.00 13.50 -2.18
CA GLU A 271 3.89 14.65 -2.02
C GLU A 271 5.35 14.15 -1.94
N TRP A 272 6.18 14.54 -2.91
CA TRP A 272 7.63 14.41 -2.77
C TRP A 272 8.22 15.69 -2.19
N ALA A 273 8.35 15.72 -0.88
CA ALA A 273 8.76 16.89 -0.11
C ALA A 273 10.21 17.34 -0.39
N SER A 274 10.52 18.57 -0.02
CA SER A 274 11.89 19.13 -0.12
C SER A 274 12.92 18.40 0.77
N SER A 275 12.46 17.69 1.79
CA SER A 275 13.26 16.80 2.64
C SER A 275 13.67 15.49 1.98
N ASN A 276 13.34 15.29 0.71
CA ASN A 276 13.50 14.04 -0.06
C ASN A 276 12.56 12.89 0.37
N ARG A 277 11.69 13.08 1.35
CA ARG A 277 10.71 12.07 1.77
C ARG A 277 9.46 12.12 0.91
N VAL A 278 8.88 10.96 0.66
CA VAL A 278 7.62 10.81 -0.08
C VAL A 278 6.50 10.54 0.92
N TYR A 279 5.45 11.32 0.85
CA TYR A 279 4.24 11.17 1.64
C TYR A 279 3.09 10.71 0.76
N MET A 280 2.33 9.74 1.24
CA MET A 280 1.13 9.24 0.59
C MET A 280 -0.09 9.50 1.48
N THR A 281 -1.11 10.14 0.94
CA THR A 281 -2.39 10.37 1.63
C THR A 281 -3.50 9.68 0.86
N GLY A 282 -4.35 8.94 1.57
CA GLY A 282 -5.46 8.24 0.95
C GLY A 282 -6.48 7.71 1.94
N PRO A 283 -7.63 7.23 1.45
CA PRO A 283 -8.71 6.73 2.28
C PRO A 283 -8.38 5.36 2.90
N ALA A 284 -9.09 5.08 3.98
CA ALA A 284 -9.25 3.77 4.57
C ALA A 284 -10.72 3.63 5.01
N THR A 285 -11.43 2.64 4.48
CA THR A 285 -12.87 2.54 4.61
C THR A 285 -13.26 1.23 5.29
N LEU A 286 -14.05 1.32 6.37
CA LEU A 286 -14.71 0.16 6.99
C LEU A 286 -15.79 -0.37 6.02
N VAL A 287 -15.76 -1.67 5.76
CA VAL A 287 -16.78 -2.36 4.95
C VAL A 287 -17.85 -2.97 5.85
N PHE A 288 -17.43 -3.83 6.77
CA PHE A 288 -18.29 -4.45 7.80
C PHE A 288 -17.46 -5.01 8.94
N SER A 289 -18.13 -5.33 10.06
CA SER A 289 -17.55 -6.07 11.19
C SER A 289 -18.38 -7.30 11.49
N GLY A 290 -17.78 -8.32 12.10
CA GLY A 290 -18.44 -9.56 12.45
C GLY A 290 -17.59 -10.47 13.28
N ASP A 291 -18.13 -11.67 13.52
CA ASP A 291 -17.47 -12.77 14.22
C ASP A 291 -17.36 -13.99 13.31
N VAL A 292 -16.25 -14.71 13.36
CA VAL A 292 -16.02 -15.91 12.58
C VAL A 292 -15.49 -17.04 13.46
N ASN A 293 -15.91 -18.28 13.19
CA ASN A 293 -15.30 -19.45 13.77
C ASN A 293 -14.05 -19.84 12.96
N VAL A 294 -12.87 -19.60 13.54
CA VAL A 294 -11.58 -19.83 12.87
C VAL A 294 -11.37 -21.31 12.47
N GLU A 295 -11.92 -22.27 13.21
CA GLU A 295 -11.78 -23.68 12.90
C GLU A 295 -12.71 -24.14 11.76
N ALA A 296 -13.74 -23.37 11.44
CA ALA A 296 -14.69 -23.64 10.36
C ALA A 296 -14.31 -22.98 9.03
N ALA A 297 -13.46 -21.95 9.05
CA ALA A 297 -12.98 -21.29 7.85
C ALA A 297 -12.11 -22.26 7.02
N GLY A 298 -12.33 -22.28 5.71
CA GLY A 298 -11.57 -23.13 4.79
C GLY A 298 -12.05 -24.59 4.68
N ARG A 299 -13.24 -24.94 5.22
CA ARG A 299 -13.84 -26.27 5.09
C ARG A 299 -14.94 -26.31 4.03
#